data_5739caa8e7d9ea369c3cf3809e11db6f
#
_entry.id   5739caa8e7d9ea369c3cf3809e11db6f
#
_cell.length_a   1.000
_cell.length_b   1.000
_cell.length_c   1.000
_cell.angle_alpha   90.00
_cell.angle_beta   90.00
_cell.angle_gamma   90.00
#
_symmetry.space_group_name_H-M   'P 1'
#
loop_
_entity.id
_entity.type
_entity.pdbx_description
1 polymer ?
#
loop_
_entity_poly.entity_id
_entity_poly.type
_entity_poly.pdbx_seq_one_letter_code
_entity_poly.pdbx_strand_id
1 'polypeptide(L)'
;MEERNGSTVFRRATDYRPGRDWRRLLIGRPLSTADAPHQTIGKVLGLAVFSSDAMSSVAYAPQEILIILAAAGVTAFHLSVPIALGICALLAILIFSYEQTIHAYPNGGGSFIVARDNIGSMPAQVAAAALLTDYILTVSVSISSGVAQLVSAFPVLETYKVIIAVSFVMLIMLVNLRGVKESGITFAIPTYFFLLLMYVNIIVGFVRFFAGTLGSVEGPPMDMVLSESVLQPITLFLILKAFASGTTAVTGVEAISDGITAFKEPRSKNAGKTLIIMALILGSMMFSITFLGNHVGVMPSEEETLISQLTRTIFDGRGLLYLATITSTTVILVMAANTAFADFPRLSAIAAADGYLPRQLTYRGSRLVYSRGIAALAIIASLLIIIFQASVTRLIPLYAIGVFLSFTISQSGMARRWWKSGKLAPGEQIQERGSVLKSDSGWMHKMFINGFGAVITFIVMIIFAITKFADGAYIVVILIPSLVVIFSWIHKHYTNLAHDLSLDEYSPSSRIVSQR
;
A
#
# COMPACT_ATOMS: atom_id res chain seq x y z
N MET A 1 -47.44 7.40 43.96
CA MET A 1 -46.96 8.42 43.00
C MET A 1 -45.86 7.77 42.19
N GLU A 2 -46.20 7.20 41.04
CA GLU A 2 -45.25 6.59 40.10
C GLU A 2 -44.86 7.66 39.07
N GLU A 3 -43.60 8.03 39.03
CA GLU A 3 -43.05 8.89 37.97
C GLU A 3 -42.99 8.06 36.66
N ARG A 4 -43.85 8.37 35.72
CA ARG A 4 -43.74 7.93 34.33
C ARG A 4 -42.64 8.72 33.64
N ASN A 5 -41.43 8.16 33.56
CA ASN A 5 -40.40 8.59 32.61
C ASN A 5 -40.81 8.27 31.19
N GLY A 6 -41.50 9.20 30.54
CA GLY A 6 -41.90 9.11 29.15
C GLY A 6 -40.78 9.57 28.22
N SER A 7 -39.80 8.73 27.92
CA SER A 7 -38.96 8.92 26.74
C SER A 7 -39.76 8.58 25.49
N THR A 8 -40.37 9.57 24.86
CA THR A 8 -40.98 9.44 23.53
C THR A 8 -39.87 9.27 22.49
N VAL A 9 -39.35 8.05 22.40
CA VAL A 9 -38.55 7.66 21.23
C VAL A 9 -39.56 7.51 20.08
N PHE A 10 -39.61 8.51 19.19
CA PHE A 10 -40.31 8.36 17.91
C PHE A 10 -39.61 7.25 17.12
N ARG A 11 -40.02 6.01 17.28
CA ARG A 11 -39.75 4.97 16.31
C ARG A 11 -40.49 5.36 15.03
N ARG A 12 -39.77 5.98 14.08
CA ARG A 12 -40.24 6.03 12.71
C ARG A 12 -40.36 4.59 12.22
N ALA A 13 -41.54 4.04 12.29
CA ALA A 13 -41.89 2.85 11.53
C ALA A 13 -41.88 3.24 10.04
N THR A 14 -40.72 3.24 9.44
CA THR A 14 -40.59 3.35 7.98
C THR A 14 -40.83 1.95 7.43
N ASP A 15 -42.08 1.56 7.27
CA ASP A 15 -42.52 0.47 6.38
C ASP A 15 -42.28 0.78 4.90
N TYR A 16 -41.43 1.77 4.63
CA TYR A 16 -40.98 2.05 3.30
C TYR A 16 -40.02 0.91 2.88
N ARG A 17 -40.57 -0.10 2.23
CA ARG A 17 -39.81 -1.06 1.43
C ARG A 17 -39.50 -0.37 0.09
N PRO A 18 -38.35 0.30 -0.03
CA PRO A 18 -38.00 0.93 -1.28
C PRO A 18 -37.83 -0.18 -2.31
N GLY A 19 -38.35 0.05 -3.52
CA GLY A 19 -38.30 -0.87 -4.63
C GLY A 19 -36.91 -1.45 -4.89
N ARG A 20 -36.85 -2.58 -5.58
CA ARG A 20 -35.57 -3.21 -6.05
C ARG A 20 -34.88 -2.25 -7.01
N ASP A 21 -34.10 -1.32 -6.45
CA ASP A 21 -33.20 -0.47 -7.23
C ASP A 21 -31.92 -1.26 -7.55
N TRP A 22 -31.46 -1.24 -8.80
CA TRP A 22 -30.25 -1.91 -9.26
C TRP A 22 -29.02 -1.51 -8.43
N ARG A 23 -28.98 -0.27 -7.89
CA ARG A 23 -27.95 0.18 -6.95
C ARG A 23 -27.88 -0.66 -5.69
N ARG A 24 -29.01 -1.14 -5.18
CA ARG A 24 -29.05 -2.01 -4.00
C ARG A 24 -28.60 -3.43 -4.28
N LEU A 25 -28.80 -3.90 -5.50
CA LEU A 25 -28.29 -5.20 -5.93
C LEU A 25 -26.75 -5.16 -6.03
N LEU A 26 -26.18 -4.06 -6.55
CA LEU A 26 -24.72 -3.89 -6.72
C LEU A 26 -24.02 -3.47 -5.43
N ILE A 27 -24.56 -2.51 -4.65
CA ILE A 27 -23.89 -1.89 -3.51
C ILE A 27 -24.37 -2.44 -2.15
N GLY A 28 -25.55 -3.07 -2.10
CA GLY A 28 -26.15 -3.61 -0.88
C GLY A 28 -27.05 -2.62 -0.14
N ARG A 29 -27.63 -3.05 1.00
CA ARG A 29 -28.54 -2.23 1.82
C ARG A 29 -27.77 -1.16 2.61
N PRO A 30 -28.34 0.04 2.83
CA PRO A 30 -27.76 1.06 3.71
C PRO A 30 -27.48 0.48 5.11
N LEU A 31 -26.36 0.86 5.71
CA LEU A 31 -25.98 0.51 7.08
C LEU A 31 -26.35 1.66 8.04
N SER A 32 -26.70 1.32 9.28
CA SER A 32 -26.90 2.32 10.32
C SER A 32 -25.56 2.73 10.92
N THR A 33 -25.44 3.96 11.43
CA THR A 33 -24.23 4.44 12.08
C THR A 33 -23.87 3.65 13.35
N ALA A 34 -24.88 3.00 13.97
CA ALA A 34 -24.70 2.14 15.13
C ALA A 34 -23.92 0.84 14.82
N ASP A 35 -23.86 0.41 13.55
CA ASP A 35 -23.15 -0.81 13.14
C ASP A 35 -21.63 -0.60 13.01
N ALA A 36 -21.14 0.64 13.02
CA ALA A 36 -19.71 0.96 12.85
C ALA A 36 -18.76 0.34 13.88
N PRO A 37 -19.08 0.25 15.20
CA PRO A 37 -18.18 -0.34 16.22
C PRO A 37 -17.95 -1.85 16.06
N HIS A 38 -18.84 -2.57 15.38
CA HIS A 38 -18.80 -4.03 15.25
C HIS A 38 -17.93 -4.52 14.07
N GLN A 39 -17.15 -3.64 13.46
CA GLN A 39 -16.36 -3.94 12.25
C GLN A 39 -14.86 -4.17 12.54
N THR A 40 -14.49 -4.56 13.77
CA THR A 40 -13.08 -4.85 14.10
C THR A 40 -12.69 -6.29 13.76
N ILE A 41 -11.44 -6.48 13.30
CA ILE A 41 -10.89 -7.77 12.85
C ILE A 41 -9.77 -8.27 13.77
N GLY A 42 -9.63 -9.59 13.87
CA GLY A 42 -8.52 -10.22 14.60
C GLY A 42 -7.24 -10.27 13.76
N LYS A 43 -6.11 -10.71 14.38
CA LYS A 43 -4.79 -10.78 13.74
C LYS A 43 -4.78 -11.59 12.44
N VAL A 44 -5.46 -12.73 12.40
CA VAL A 44 -5.51 -13.61 11.21
C VAL A 44 -6.18 -12.90 10.03
N LEU A 45 -7.35 -12.31 10.25
CA LEU A 45 -8.01 -11.51 9.22
C LEU A 45 -7.22 -10.23 8.91
N GLY A 46 -6.60 -9.60 9.92
CA GLY A 46 -5.76 -8.42 9.77
C GLY A 46 -4.55 -8.69 8.88
N LEU A 47 -3.88 -9.85 9.04
CA LEU A 47 -2.79 -10.26 8.16
C LEU A 47 -3.28 -10.37 6.71
N ALA A 48 -4.40 -11.05 6.47
CA ALA A 48 -4.93 -11.22 5.11
C ALA A 48 -5.36 -9.91 4.46
N VAL A 49 -5.94 -8.97 5.23
CA VAL A 49 -6.50 -7.72 4.68
C VAL A 49 -5.43 -6.65 4.46
N PHE A 50 -4.51 -6.46 5.43
CA PHE A 50 -3.54 -5.37 5.39
C PHE A 50 -2.16 -5.77 4.86
N SER A 51 -1.88 -7.07 4.72
CA SER A 51 -0.58 -7.54 4.23
C SER A 51 -0.64 -8.14 2.84
N SER A 52 -1.83 -8.21 2.22
CA SER A 52 -1.98 -8.78 0.86
C SER A 52 -1.12 -8.03 -0.15
N ASP A 53 -1.06 -6.70 -0.05
CA ASP A 53 -0.24 -5.86 -0.92
C ASP A 53 1.26 -6.16 -0.76
N ALA A 54 1.78 -6.04 0.47
CA ALA A 54 3.19 -6.34 0.73
C ALA A 54 3.57 -7.77 0.33
N MET A 55 2.74 -8.77 0.68
CA MET A 55 3.04 -10.18 0.36
C MET A 55 2.95 -10.50 -1.13
N SER A 56 2.07 -9.83 -1.87
CA SER A 56 1.94 -10.05 -3.32
C SER A 56 3.10 -9.48 -4.13
N SER A 57 3.84 -8.51 -3.59
CA SER A 57 4.96 -7.86 -4.27
C SER A 57 6.11 -8.81 -4.63
N VAL A 58 6.22 -9.97 -3.95
CA VAL A 58 7.17 -11.02 -4.31
C VAL A 58 6.92 -11.62 -5.71
N ALA A 59 5.73 -11.42 -6.25
CA ALA A 59 5.39 -11.93 -7.58
C ALA A 59 6.03 -11.11 -8.72
N TYR A 60 6.44 -9.86 -8.46
CA TYR A 60 7.04 -9.01 -9.49
C TYR A 60 8.42 -8.45 -9.09
N ALA A 61 8.69 -8.19 -7.82
CA ALA A 61 9.93 -7.54 -7.40
C ALA A 61 11.20 -8.32 -7.75
N PRO A 62 11.29 -9.67 -7.61
CA PRO A 62 12.45 -10.43 -8.07
C PRO A 62 12.65 -10.35 -9.60
N GLN A 63 11.57 -10.34 -10.37
CA GLN A 63 11.64 -10.17 -11.83
C GLN A 63 12.20 -8.80 -12.21
N GLU A 64 11.80 -7.74 -11.53
CA GLU A 64 12.29 -6.39 -11.77
C GLU A 64 13.79 -6.22 -11.47
N ILE A 65 14.33 -6.97 -10.51
CA ILE A 65 15.78 -7.04 -10.30
C ILE A 65 16.46 -7.64 -11.54
N LEU A 66 15.93 -8.77 -12.04
CA LEU A 66 16.52 -9.46 -13.19
C LEU A 66 16.38 -8.64 -14.48
N ILE A 67 15.29 -7.92 -14.70
CA ILE A 67 15.10 -7.02 -15.85
C ILE A 67 16.23 -5.98 -15.91
N ILE A 68 16.61 -5.39 -14.78
CA ILE A 68 17.71 -4.42 -14.76
C ILE A 68 19.07 -5.10 -14.95
N LEU A 69 19.31 -6.25 -14.31
CA LEU A 69 20.56 -7.00 -14.44
C LEU A 69 20.75 -7.57 -15.84
N ALA A 70 19.68 -7.84 -16.58
CA ALA A 70 19.72 -8.31 -17.96
C ALA A 70 20.49 -7.37 -18.90
N ALA A 71 20.55 -6.07 -18.61
CA ALA A 71 21.36 -5.11 -19.36
C ALA A 71 22.88 -5.43 -19.34
N ALA A 72 23.36 -6.17 -18.33
CA ALA A 72 24.74 -6.64 -18.24
C ALA A 72 24.88 -8.14 -18.62
N GLY A 73 23.81 -8.77 -19.08
CA GLY A 73 23.78 -10.17 -19.47
C GLY A 73 23.50 -11.15 -18.32
N VAL A 74 23.36 -12.42 -18.68
CA VAL A 74 22.99 -13.51 -17.74
C VAL A 74 24.02 -13.66 -16.60
N THR A 75 25.28 -13.36 -16.86
CA THR A 75 26.34 -13.41 -15.84
C THR A 75 26.09 -12.47 -14.67
N ALA A 76 25.34 -11.37 -14.86
CA ALA A 76 25.00 -10.46 -13.77
C ALA A 76 23.88 -10.99 -12.84
N PHE A 77 23.16 -12.03 -13.22
CA PHE A 77 22.01 -12.52 -12.44
C PHE A 77 22.41 -13.08 -11.06
N HIS A 78 23.66 -13.53 -10.88
CA HIS A 78 24.16 -13.92 -9.55
C HIS A 78 24.08 -12.79 -8.51
N LEU A 79 24.04 -11.52 -8.94
CA LEU A 79 23.89 -10.36 -8.06
C LEU A 79 22.46 -10.22 -7.51
N SER A 80 21.48 -10.92 -8.08
CA SER A 80 20.08 -10.86 -7.61
C SER A 80 19.93 -11.30 -6.15
N VAL A 81 20.67 -12.33 -5.72
CA VAL A 81 20.62 -12.84 -4.34
C VAL A 81 21.19 -11.85 -3.33
N PRO A 82 22.40 -11.29 -3.49
CA PRO A 82 22.87 -10.20 -2.62
C PRO A 82 21.95 -8.99 -2.58
N ILE A 83 21.35 -8.62 -3.71
CA ILE A 83 20.38 -7.53 -3.79
C ILE A 83 19.13 -7.87 -2.96
N ALA A 84 18.59 -9.08 -3.09
CA ALA A 84 17.45 -9.53 -2.29
C ALA A 84 17.74 -9.52 -0.79
N LEU A 85 18.95 -9.91 -0.37
CA LEU A 85 19.40 -9.78 1.03
C LEU A 85 19.45 -8.33 1.50
N GLY A 86 19.93 -7.40 0.67
CA GLY A 86 19.90 -5.98 0.95
C GLY A 86 18.47 -5.44 1.13
N ILE A 87 17.52 -5.93 0.31
CA ILE A 87 16.09 -5.59 0.44
C ILE A 87 15.49 -6.17 1.74
N CYS A 88 15.84 -7.40 2.12
CA CYS A 88 15.43 -7.99 3.39
C CYS A 88 15.98 -7.20 4.60
N ALA A 89 17.21 -6.70 4.52
CA ALA A 89 17.79 -5.84 5.55
C ALA A 89 17.04 -4.48 5.64
N LEU A 90 16.70 -3.88 4.50
CA LEU A 90 15.87 -2.67 4.45
C LEU A 90 14.49 -2.91 5.06
N LEU A 91 13.85 -4.05 4.73
CA LEU A 91 12.58 -4.46 5.33
C LEU A 91 12.68 -4.53 6.85
N ALA A 92 13.73 -5.14 7.39
CA ALA A 92 13.95 -5.23 8.84
C ALA A 92 14.03 -3.83 9.49
N ILE A 93 14.77 -2.89 8.88
CA ILE A 93 14.88 -1.50 9.36
C ILE A 93 13.48 -0.84 9.40
N LEU A 94 12.71 -0.99 8.34
CA LEU A 94 11.35 -0.45 8.26
C LEU A 94 10.44 -1.01 9.36
N ILE A 95 10.47 -2.32 9.56
CA ILE A 95 9.63 -3.00 10.55
C ILE A 95 9.92 -2.53 11.97
N PHE A 96 11.21 -2.39 12.35
CA PHE A 96 11.57 -1.87 13.67
C PHE A 96 11.11 -0.42 13.90
N SER A 97 11.04 0.39 12.86
CA SER A 97 10.51 1.75 12.92
C SER A 97 8.98 1.77 13.00
N TYR A 98 8.30 1.04 12.11
CA TYR A 98 6.83 1.03 12.07
C TYR A 98 6.18 0.34 13.28
N GLU A 99 6.85 -0.64 13.90
CA GLU A 99 6.42 -1.23 15.16
C GLU A 99 6.30 -0.17 16.26
N GLN A 100 7.28 0.73 16.35
CA GLN A 100 7.24 1.85 17.29
C GLN A 100 6.13 2.86 16.93
N THR A 101 5.91 3.12 15.64
CA THR A 101 4.84 4.01 15.17
C THR A 101 3.46 3.47 15.56
N ILE A 102 3.22 2.17 15.38
CA ILE A 102 1.99 1.47 15.79
C ILE A 102 1.71 1.63 17.28
N HIS A 103 2.75 1.58 18.13
CA HIS A 103 2.59 1.75 19.57
C HIS A 103 2.41 3.22 20.00
N ALA A 104 3.02 4.14 19.26
CA ALA A 104 2.92 5.58 19.54
C ALA A 104 1.57 6.19 19.09
N TYR A 105 0.95 5.61 18.05
CA TYR A 105 -0.28 6.10 17.43
C TYR A 105 -1.39 5.04 17.37
N PRO A 106 -1.99 4.65 18.50
CA PRO A 106 -2.99 3.57 18.55
C PRO A 106 -4.31 3.90 17.82
N ASN A 107 -4.52 5.15 17.45
CA ASN A 107 -5.69 5.62 16.71
C ASN A 107 -5.46 5.80 15.21
N GLY A 108 -4.34 5.29 14.69
CA GLY A 108 -3.87 5.47 13.33
C GLY A 108 -2.70 6.44 13.27
N GLY A 109 -1.60 5.99 12.66
CA GLY A 109 -0.34 6.70 12.68
C GLY A 109 0.33 6.78 11.31
N GLY A 110 -0.45 6.86 10.23
CA GLY A 110 0.12 7.04 8.90
C GLY A 110 1.05 8.24 8.81
N SER A 111 1.95 8.23 7.83
CA SER A 111 3.01 9.23 7.65
C SER A 111 2.48 10.66 7.69
N PHE A 112 1.25 10.88 7.19
CA PHE A 112 0.59 12.20 7.25
C PHE A 112 0.38 12.68 8.69
N ILE A 113 -0.16 11.83 9.58
CA ILE A 113 -0.44 12.18 10.97
C ILE A 113 0.86 12.37 11.75
N VAL A 114 1.82 11.46 11.57
CA VAL A 114 3.14 11.53 12.20
C VAL A 114 3.88 12.81 11.79
N ALA A 115 3.84 13.18 10.51
CA ALA A 115 4.44 14.41 10.00
C ALA A 115 3.77 15.65 10.57
N ARG A 116 2.43 15.70 10.57
CA ARG A 116 1.63 16.83 11.08
C ARG A 116 1.92 17.11 12.56
N ASP A 117 1.93 16.08 13.38
CA ASP A 117 2.07 16.22 14.83
C ASP A 117 3.53 16.53 15.25
N ASN A 118 4.52 16.05 14.49
CA ASN A 118 5.92 16.16 14.91
C ASN A 118 6.76 17.13 14.09
N ILE A 119 6.51 17.29 12.79
CA ILE A 119 7.34 18.12 11.91
C ILE A 119 6.62 19.40 11.52
N GLY A 120 5.35 19.31 11.14
CA GLY A 120 4.52 20.44 10.78
C GLY A 120 3.61 20.21 9.57
N SER A 121 2.85 21.25 9.18
CA SER A 121 1.82 21.15 8.14
C SER A 121 2.39 20.91 6.75
N MET A 122 3.52 21.55 6.39
CA MET A 122 4.11 21.40 5.05
C MET A 122 4.63 19.97 4.79
N PRO A 123 5.46 19.36 5.67
CA PRO A 123 5.82 17.94 5.53
C PRO A 123 4.62 16.99 5.55
N ALA A 124 3.56 17.32 6.28
CA ALA A 124 2.33 16.51 6.25
C ALA A 124 1.66 16.54 4.86
N GLN A 125 1.58 17.71 4.22
CA GLN A 125 1.06 17.82 2.85
C GLN A 125 1.91 17.02 1.85
N VAL A 126 3.24 17.06 2.00
CA VAL A 126 4.16 16.27 1.16
C VAL A 126 3.91 14.77 1.37
N ALA A 127 3.78 14.33 2.62
CA ALA A 127 3.46 12.93 2.93
C ALA A 127 2.09 12.52 2.38
N ALA A 128 1.07 13.38 2.48
CA ALA A 128 -0.25 13.11 1.90
C ALA A 128 -0.19 12.99 0.37
N ALA A 129 0.50 13.91 -0.32
CA ALA A 129 0.65 13.87 -1.76
C ALA A 129 1.40 12.61 -2.23
N ALA A 130 2.47 12.24 -1.51
CA ALA A 130 3.26 11.05 -1.75
C ALA A 130 2.41 9.77 -1.61
N LEU A 131 1.69 9.62 -0.48
CA LEU A 131 0.82 8.48 -0.22
C LEU A 131 -0.35 8.36 -1.18
N LEU A 132 -1.03 9.48 -1.50
CA LEU A 132 -2.14 9.45 -2.46
C LEU A 132 -1.67 9.02 -3.84
N THR A 133 -0.48 9.47 -4.27
CA THR A 133 0.15 9.01 -5.51
C THR A 133 0.51 7.53 -5.44
N ASP A 134 1.07 7.09 -4.33
CA ASP A 134 1.44 5.70 -4.10
C ASP A 134 0.22 4.76 -4.18
N TYR A 135 -0.87 5.07 -3.51
CA TYR A 135 -2.08 4.24 -3.57
C TYR A 135 -2.66 4.08 -4.97
N ILE A 136 -2.59 5.14 -5.80
CA ILE A 136 -3.02 5.07 -7.21
C ILE A 136 -2.12 4.10 -7.98
N LEU A 137 -0.81 4.20 -7.77
CA LEU A 137 0.18 3.36 -8.43
C LEU A 137 0.14 1.91 -7.92
N THR A 138 -0.11 1.70 -6.62
CA THR A 138 -0.34 0.37 -6.04
C THR A 138 -1.47 -0.36 -6.76
N VAL A 139 -2.62 0.29 -6.97
CA VAL A 139 -3.72 -0.32 -7.73
C VAL A 139 -3.27 -0.67 -9.14
N SER A 140 -2.62 0.28 -9.83
CA SER A 140 -2.22 0.11 -11.22
C SER A 140 -1.18 -1.00 -11.41
N VAL A 141 -0.15 -1.05 -10.56
CA VAL A 141 0.92 -2.05 -10.61
C VAL A 141 0.41 -3.43 -10.22
N SER A 142 -0.31 -3.53 -9.09
CA SER A 142 -0.80 -4.82 -8.58
C SER A 142 -1.78 -5.48 -9.55
N ILE A 143 -2.74 -4.71 -10.10
CA ILE A 143 -3.69 -5.23 -11.08
C ILE A 143 -2.97 -5.63 -12.38
N SER A 144 -2.05 -4.80 -12.88
CA SER A 144 -1.27 -5.13 -14.10
C SER A 144 -0.41 -6.39 -13.89
N SER A 145 0.23 -6.54 -12.71
CA SER A 145 0.98 -7.74 -12.36
C SER A 145 0.10 -8.98 -12.28
N GLY A 146 -1.12 -8.84 -11.72
CA GLY A 146 -2.09 -9.94 -11.70
C GLY A 146 -2.51 -10.39 -13.10
N VAL A 147 -2.71 -9.45 -14.01
CA VAL A 147 -3.02 -9.76 -15.43
C VAL A 147 -1.81 -10.39 -16.11
N ALA A 148 -0.59 -9.94 -15.84
CA ALA A 148 0.63 -10.55 -16.39
C ALA A 148 0.78 -12.02 -15.98
N GLN A 149 0.41 -12.39 -14.73
CA GLN A 149 0.37 -13.80 -14.30
C GLN A 149 -0.66 -14.60 -15.11
N LEU A 150 -1.85 -14.03 -15.32
CA LEU A 150 -2.91 -14.67 -16.09
C LEU A 150 -2.51 -14.87 -17.54
N VAL A 151 -1.89 -13.88 -18.17
CA VAL A 151 -1.38 -13.94 -19.54
C VAL A 151 -0.26 -14.99 -19.67
N SER A 152 0.62 -15.11 -18.69
CA SER A 152 1.67 -16.14 -18.64
C SER A 152 1.11 -17.57 -18.73
N ALA A 153 -0.05 -17.81 -18.12
CA ALA A 153 -0.73 -19.12 -18.22
C ALA A 153 -1.54 -19.25 -19.53
N PHE A 154 -2.11 -18.15 -20.00
CA PHE A 154 -3.01 -18.10 -21.15
C PHE A 154 -2.60 -16.98 -22.11
N PRO A 155 -1.58 -17.17 -22.98
CA PRO A 155 -1.04 -16.11 -23.87
C PRO A 155 -2.07 -15.47 -24.82
N VAL A 156 -3.14 -16.19 -25.14
CA VAL A 156 -4.26 -15.66 -25.96
C VAL A 156 -4.90 -14.39 -25.34
N LEU A 157 -4.78 -14.22 -24.02
CA LEU A 157 -5.33 -13.08 -23.29
C LEU A 157 -4.49 -11.80 -23.42
N GLU A 158 -3.28 -11.84 -23.98
CA GLU A 158 -2.39 -10.68 -24.14
C GLU A 158 -3.10 -9.52 -24.85
N THR A 159 -3.83 -9.79 -25.93
CA THR A 159 -4.60 -8.79 -26.69
C THR A 159 -5.64 -8.07 -25.82
N TYR A 160 -6.14 -8.72 -24.78
CA TYR A 160 -7.20 -8.19 -23.91
C TYR A 160 -6.69 -7.70 -22.56
N LYS A 161 -5.38 -7.67 -22.31
CA LYS A 161 -4.79 -7.37 -21.00
C LYS A 161 -5.29 -6.07 -20.36
N VAL A 162 -5.42 -5.00 -21.15
CA VAL A 162 -5.90 -3.70 -20.65
C VAL A 162 -7.37 -3.77 -20.21
N ILE A 163 -8.23 -4.41 -21.02
CA ILE A 163 -9.65 -4.57 -20.72
C ILE A 163 -9.83 -5.42 -19.46
N ILE A 164 -9.08 -6.51 -19.32
CA ILE A 164 -9.10 -7.39 -18.16
C ILE A 164 -8.65 -6.61 -16.91
N ALA A 165 -7.56 -5.83 -17.01
CA ALA A 165 -7.05 -5.03 -15.91
C ALA A 165 -8.07 -3.98 -15.43
N VAL A 166 -8.67 -3.21 -16.33
CA VAL A 166 -9.71 -2.24 -16.00
C VAL A 166 -10.94 -2.93 -15.38
N SER A 167 -11.31 -4.11 -15.89
CA SER A 167 -12.42 -4.90 -15.33
C SER A 167 -12.14 -5.33 -13.88
N PHE A 168 -10.90 -5.71 -13.55
CA PHE A 168 -10.51 -6.02 -12.18
C PHE A 168 -10.53 -4.78 -11.28
N VAL A 169 -10.09 -3.61 -11.75
CA VAL A 169 -10.23 -2.35 -10.99
C VAL A 169 -11.70 -2.09 -10.67
N MET A 170 -12.60 -2.22 -11.66
CA MET A 170 -14.04 -2.03 -11.46
C MET A 170 -14.63 -3.05 -10.50
N LEU A 171 -14.19 -4.31 -10.55
CA LEU A 171 -14.61 -5.36 -9.62
C LEU A 171 -14.23 -5.00 -8.17
N ILE A 172 -12.97 -4.63 -7.93
CA ILE A 172 -12.49 -4.25 -6.59
C ILE A 172 -13.18 -2.96 -6.11
N MET A 173 -13.41 -2.00 -6.98
CA MET A 173 -14.19 -0.80 -6.66
C MET A 173 -15.60 -1.18 -6.15
N LEU A 174 -16.31 -2.07 -6.86
CA LEU A 174 -17.65 -2.51 -6.47
C LEU A 174 -17.65 -3.24 -5.12
N VAL A 175 -16.67 -4.10 -4.87
CA VAL A 175 -16.49 -4.79 -3.59
C VAL A 175 -16.30 -3.78 -2.45
N ASN A 176 -15.45 -2.76 -2.64
CA ASN A 176 -15.19 -1.73 -1.63
C ASN A 176 -16.39 -0.81 -1.38
N LEU A 177 -17.20 -0.53 -2.40
CA LEU A 177 -18.46 0.21 -2.23
C LEU A 177 -19.48 -0.55 -1.37
N ARG A 178 -19.39 -1.88 -1.27
CA ARG A 178 -20.24 -2.70 -0.39
C ARG A 178 -19.88 -2.60 1.10
N GLY A 179 -18.65 -2.20 1.43
CA GLY A 179 -18.19 -1.96 2.80
C GLY A 179 -17.18 -2.99 3.31
N VAL A 180 -16.35 -2.55 4.26
CA VAL A 180 -15.13 -3.24 4.74
C VAL A 180 -15.39 -4.60 5.40
N LYS A 181 -16.53 -4.80 6.07
CA LYS A 181 -16.80 -6.05 6.81
C LYS A 181 -17.02 -7.25 5.90
N GLU A 182 -17.72 -7.03 4.80
CA GLU A 182 -17.98 -8.10 3.81
C GLU A 182 -16.72 -8.47 3.04
N SER A 183 -15.75 -7.55 2.93
CA SER A 183 -14.49 -7.79 2.25
C SER A 183 -13.51 -8.63 3.07
N GLY A 184 -13.39 -8.44 4.40
CA GLY A 184 -12.33 -9.06 5.22
C GLY A 184 -12.28 -10.59 5.17
N ILE A 185 -13.42 -11.27 5.25
CA ILE A 185 -13.49 -12.75 5.18
C ILE A 185 -13.25 -13.21 3.74
N THR A 186 -13.81 -12.49 2.76
CA THR A 186 -13.64 -12.78 1.33
C THR A 186 -12.18 -12.73 0.91
N PHE A 187 -11.38 -11.84 1.48
CA PHE A 187 -9.96 -11.69 1.18
C PHE A 187 -9.07 -12.68 1.94
N ALA A 188 -9.50 -13.20 3.09
CA ALA A 188 -8.68 -14.10 3.89
C ALA A 188 -8.39 -15.44 3.20
N ILE A 189 -9.40 -16.04 2.58
CA ILE A 189 -9.28 -17.36 1.95
C ILE A 189 -8.25 -17.33 0.81
N PRO A 190 -8.34 -16.44 -0.19
CA PRO A 190 -7.34 -16.36 -1.26
C PRO A 190 -5.94 -16.02 -0.77
N THR A 191 -5.81 -15.13 0.22
CA THR A 191 -4.50 -14.77 0.78
C THR A 191 -3.80 -15.97 1.39
N TYR A 192 -4.49 -16.75 2.23
CA TYR A 192 -3.90 -17.94 2.84
C TYR A 192 -3.68 -19.06 1.82
N PHE A 193 -4.52 -19.17 0.81
CA PHE A 193 -4.33 -20.12 -0.28
C PHE A 193 -3.08 -19.77 -1.11
N PHE A 194 -2.86 -18.50 -1.42
CA PHE A 194 -1.63 -18.03 -2.05
C PHE A 194 -0.39 -18.36 -1.19
N LEU A 195 -0.42 -18.04 0.11
CA LEU A 195 0.69 -18.36 1.00
C LEU A 195 1.00 -19.86 1.02
N LEU A 196 -0.04 -20.69 1.14
CA LEU A 196 0.13 -22.15 1.12
C LEU A 196 0.82 -22.61 -0.15
N LEU A 197 0.32 -22.22 -1.33
CA LEU A 197 0.87 -22.64 -2.60
C LEU A 197 2.27 -22.10 -2.84
N MET A 198 2.55 -20.85 -2.44
CA MET A 198 3.87 -20.28 -2.57
C MET A 198 4.90 -20.99 -1.69
N TYR A 199 4.55 -21.33 -0.43
CA TYR A 199 5.43 -22.14 0.42
C TYR A 199 5.56 -23.57 -0.06
N VAL A 200 4.53 -24.17 -0.67
CA VAL A 200 4.66 -25.47 -1.34
C VAL A 200 5.69 -25.40 -2.48
N ASN A 201 5.61 -24.35 -3.34
CA ASN A 201 6.62 -24.11 -4.37
C ASN A 201 8.03 -23.98 -3.78
N ILE A 202 8.20 -23.17 -2.75
CA ILE A 202 9.50 -22.92 -2.10
C ILE A 202 10.05 -24.22 -1.50
N ILE A 203 9.25 -24.95 -0.72
CA ILE A 203 9.67 -26.19 -0.06
C ILE A 203 10.05 -27.26 -1.08
N VAL A 204 9.19 -27.49 -2.08
CA VAL A 204 9.48 -28.47 -3.15
C VAL A 204 10.70 -28.03 -3.94
N GLY A 205 10.85 -26.74 -4.26
CA GLY A 205 12.02 -26.18 -4.92
C GLY A 205 13.31 -26.45 -4.15
N PHE A 206 13.34 -26.17 -2.85
CA PHE A 206 14.52 -26.47 -2.01
C PHE A 206 14.77 -27.96 -1.85
N VAL A 207 13.75 -28.79 -1.68
CA VAL A 207 13.91 -30.26 -1.62
C VAL A 207 14.56 -30.77 -2.91
N ARG A 208 14.07 -30.33 -4.08
CA ARG A 208 14.65 -30.72 -5.39
C ARG A 208 16.06 -30.15 -5.58
N PHE A 209 16.33 -28.94 -5.08
CA PHE A 209 17.65 -28.33 -5.10
C PHE A 209 18.66 -29.18 -4.32
N PHE A 210 18.36 -29.52 -3.06
CA PHE A 210 19.26 -30.34 -2.22
C PHE A 210 19.38 -31.79 -2.71
N ALA A 211 18.34 -32.33 -3.36
CA ALA A 211 18.36 -33.64 -3.98
C ALA A 211 19.11 -33.66 -5.35
N GLY A 212 19.52 -32.50 -5.87
CA GLY A 212 20.15 -32.40 -7.19
C GLY A 212 19.21 -32.71 -8.38
N THR A 213 17.89 -32.66 -8.15
CA THR A 213 16.86 -32.97 -9.16
C THR A 213 16.14 -31.74 -9.70
N LEU A 214 16.52 -30.55 -9.26
CA LEU A 214 15.95 -29.31 -9.75
C LEU A 214 16.47 -29.02 -11.17
N GLY A 215 15.55 -28.99 -12.14
CA GLY A 215 15.87 -28.68 -13.53
C GLY A 215 16.22 -27.21 -13.77
N SER A 216 16.62 -26.89 -14.99
CA SER A 216 16.74 -25.52 -15.49
C SER A 216 15.49 -25.15 -16.30
N VAL A 217 15.28 -23.84 -16.50
CA VAL A 217 14.16 -23.33 -17.32
C VAL A 217 14.35 -23.82 -18.77
N GLU A 218 13.42 -24.63 -19.24
CA GLU A 218 13.38 -25.09 -20.64
C GLU A 218 12.66 -24.05 -21.51
N GLY A 219 13.24 -23.71 -22.67
CA GLY A 219 12.68 -22.77 -23.64
C GLY A 219 12.50 -21.36 -23.00
N PRO A 220 13.59 -20.62 -22.73
CA PRO A 220 13.45 -19.26 -22.27
C PRO A 220 12.62 -18.44 -23.27
N PRO A 221 11.77 -17.50 -22.79
CA PRO A 221 10.96 -16.66 -23.66
C PRO A 221 11.82 -15.97 -24.72
N MET A 222 11.35 -15.99 -25.98
CA MET A 222 12.12 -15.47 -27.14
C MET A 222 12.26 -13.94 -27.18
N ASP A 223 11.49 -13.22 -26.38
CA ASP A 223 11.43 -11.75 -26.35
C ASP A 223 12.70 -11.11 -25.74
N MET A 224 13.52 -11.90 -25.05
CA MET A 224 14.81 -11.45 -24.52
C MET A 224 16.00 -12.19 -25.14
N VAL A 225 16.13 -12.12 -26.45
CA VAL A 225 17.42 -12.39 -27.08
C VAL A 225 18.35 -11.24 -26.68
N LEU A 226 19.16 -11.46 -25.64
CA LEU A 226 20.23 -10.54 -25.25
C LEU A 226 21.16 -10.39 -26.45
N SER A 227 21.03 -9.27 -27.15
CA SER A 227 21.97 -8.93 -28.21
C SER A 227 23.33 -8.72 -27.55
N GLU A 228 24.24 -9.69 -27.69
CA GLU A 228 25.59 -9.64 -27.11
C GLU A 228 26.36 -8.36 -27.50
N SER A 229 25.93 -7.68 -28.55
CA SER A 229 26.55 -6.47 -29.08
C SER A 229 26.32 -5.18 -28.23
N VAL A 230 25.46 -5.20 -27.20
CA VAL A 230 25.06 -3.99 -26.42
C VAL A 230 25.10 -4.23 -24.91
N LEU A 231 25.81 -5.26 -24.43
CA LEU A 231 25.92 -5.52 -22.99
C LEU A 231 26.63 -4.37 -22.25
N GLN A 232 25.97 -3.88 -21.20
CA GLN A 232 26.55 -2.87 -20.32
C GLN A 232 27.51 -3.50 -19.29
N PRO A 233 28.59 -2.83 -18.91
CA PRO A 233 29.44 -3.33 -17.83
C PRO A 233 28.68 -3.35 -16.50
N ILE A 234 29.00 -4.31 -15.64
CA ILE A 234 28.50 -4.36 -14.27
C ILE A 234 29.10 -3.18 -13.50
N THR A 235 28.30 -2.14 -13.30
CA THR A 235 28.68 -0.94 -12.57
C THR A 235 27.93 -0.86 -11.26
N LEU A 236 28.44 -0.08 -10.31
CA LEU A 236 27.72 0.23 -9.07
C LEU A 236 26.35 0.87 -9.37
N PHE A 237 26.26 1.71 -10.41
CA PHE A 237 24.99 2.32 -10.85
C PHE A 237 23.98 1.28 -11.26
N LEU A 238 24.37 0.25 -12.02
CA LEU A 238 23.48 -0.85 -12.42
C LEU A 238 22.99 -1.66 -11.21
N ILE A 239 23.89 -1.97 -10.26
CA ILE A 239 23.53 -2.68 -9.02
C ILE A 239 22.54 -1.86 -8.19
N LEU A 240 22.80 -0.55 -8.02
CA LEU A 240 21.90 0.35 -7.30
C LEU A 240 20.55 0.51 -8.02
N LYS A 241 20.56 0.52 -9.37
CA LYS A 241 19.33 0.56 -10.18
C LYS A 241 18.49 -0.73 -9.99
N ALA A 242 19.16 -1.90 -9.98
CA ALA A 242 18.52 -3.20 -9.73
C ALA A 242 17.99 -3.29 -8.28
N PHE A 243 18.77 -2.85 -7.30
CA PHE A 243 18.33 -2.74 -5.91
C PHE A 243 17.10 -1.83 -5.78
N ALA A 244 17.14 -0.63 -6.38
CA ALA A 244 16.01 0.29 -6.38
C ALA A 244 14.75 -0.35 -6.96
N SER A 245 14.83 -1.04 -8.11
CA SER A 245 13.70 -1.77 -8.68
C SER A 245 13.14 -2.83 -7.73
N GLY A 246 14.01 -3.62 -7.11
CA GLY A 246 13.61 -4.67 -6.17
C GLY A 246 13.02 -4.13 -4.86
N THR A 247 13.34 -2.87 -4.46
CA THR A 247 12.75 -2.28 -3.24
C THR A 247 11.24 -2.06 -3.33
N THR A 248 10.64 -2.23 -4.51
CA THR A 248 9.18 -2.31 -4.65
C THR A 248 8.58 -3.48 -3.85
N ALA A 249 9.38 -4.46 -3.42
CA ALA A 249 8.96 -5.51 -2.50
C ALA A 249 8.56 -4.99 -1.10
N VAL A 250 9.06 -3.85 -0.67
CA VAL A 250 8.80 -3.31 0.69
C VAL A 250 7.64 -2.31 0.73
N THR A 251 6.97 -2.07 -0.39
CA THR A 251 5.76 -1.26 -0.45
C THR A 251 4.61 -1.96 0.28
N GLY A 252 3.62 -1.22 0.75
CA GLY A 252 2.50 -1.77 1.51
C GLY A 252 2.79 -2.10 2.98
N VAL A 253 4.03 -1.96 3.46
CA VAL A 253 4.40 -2.20 4.87
C VAL A 253 3.65 -1.24 5.81
N GLU A 254 3.39 -0.02 5.39
CA GLU A 254 2.69 0.98 6.20
C GLU A 254 1.19 0.72 6.36
N ALA A 255 0.57 -0.08 5.50
CA ALA A 255 -0.86 -0.34 5.52
C ALA A 255 -1.37 -0.87 6.89
N ILE A 256 -0.55 -1.64 7.62
CA ILE A 256 -0.87 -2.11 8.96
C ILE A 256 -0.88 -0.96 9.97
N SER A 257 0.02 0.01 9.85
CA SER A 257 0.08 1.20 10.71
C SER A 257 -1.12 2.13 10.43
N ASP A 258 -1.49 2.30 9.18
CA ASP A 258 -2.63 3.12 8.77
C ASP A 258 -3.96 2.47 9.16
N GLY A 259 -4.03 1.14 9.04
CA GLY A 259 -5.19 0.33 9.35
C GLY A 259 -5.37 -0.08 10.82
N ILE A 260 -4.56 0.42 11.75
CA ILE A 260 -4.55 -0.02 13.17
C ILE A 260 -5.93 0.05 13.84
N THR A 261 -6.76 1.03 13.49
CA THR A 261 -8.10 1.22 14.05
C THR A 261 -9.08 0.09 13.70
N ALA A 262 -8.79 -0.70 12.68
CA ALA A 262 -9.58 -1.86 12.30
C ALA A 262 -9.27 -3.12 13.15
N PHE A 263 -8.18 -3.13 13.90
CA PHE A 263 -7.82 -4.27 14.75
C PHE A 263 -8.63 -4.31 16.05
N LYS A 264 -8.93 -5.53 16.53
CA LYS A 264 -9.48 -5.75 17.87
C LYS A 264 -8.50 -5.30 18.96
N GLU A 265 -9.04 -4.87 20.10
CA GLU A 265 -8.24 -4.55 21.28
C GLU A 265 -7.45 -5.76 21.81
N PRO A 266 -6.21 -5.56 22.26
CA PRO A 266 -5.41 -4.34 22.23
C PRO A 266 -4.81 -4.09 20.81
N ARG A 267 -5.26 -3.02 20.14
CA ARG A 267 -4.97 -2.72 18.73
C ARG A 267 -3.49 -2.71 18.39
N SER A 268 -2.70 -1.91 19.11
CA SER A 268 -1.25 -1.79 18.84
C SER A 268 -0.51 -3.11 18.95
N LYS A 269 -0.83 -3.92 19.97
CA LYS A 269 -0.22 -5.24 20.16
C LYS A 269 -0.60 -6.22 19.05
N ASN A 270 -1.85 -6.17 18.59
CA ASN A 270 -2.33 -7.04 17.51
C ASN A 270 -1.74 -6.62 16.15
N ALA A 271 -1.73 -5.32 15.84
CA ALA A 271 -1.14 -4.78 14.62
C ALA A 271 0.39 -4.99 14.59
N GLY A 272 1.12 -4.72 15.68
CA GLY A 272 2.57 -4.92 15.75
C GLY A 272 2.96 -6.39 15.52
N LYS A 273 2.25 -7.37 16.13
CA LYS A 273 2.48 -8.78 15.85
C LYS A 273 2.19 -9.16 14.40
N THR A 274 1.13 -8.60 13.82
CA THR A 274 0.79 -8.83 12.41
C THR A 274 1.87 -8.29 11.50
N LEU A 275 2.41 -7.11 11.80
CA LEU A 275 3.51 -6.48 11.06
C LEU A 275 4.77 -7.36 11.05
N ILE A 276 5.18 -7.89 12.21
CA ILE A 276 6.34 -8.77 12.30
C ILE A 276 6.14 -10.08 11.53
N ILE A 277 4.96 -10.72 11.66
CA ILE A 277 4.64 -11.95 10.91
C ILE A 277 4.66 -11.68 9.41
N MET A 278 4.05 -10.59 8.95
CA MET A 278 4.10 -10.18 7.54
C MET A 278 5.53 -10.05 7.03
N ALA A 279 6.40 -9.37 7.80
CA ALA A 279 7.78 -9.15 7.39
C ALA A 279 8.59 -10.45 7.27
N LEU A 280 8.39 -11.38 8.19
CA LEU A 280 9.03 -12.70 8.13
C LEU A 280 8.58 -13.50 6.91
N ILE A 281 7.28 -13.48 6.61
CA ILE A 281 6.72 -14.12 5.41
C ILE A 281 7.30 -13.46 4.16
N LEU A 282 7.19 -12.14 4.04
CA LEU A 282 7.66 -11.38 2.88
C LEU A 282 9.16 -11.59 2.63
N GLY A 283 9.99 -11.44 3.68
CA GLY A 283 11.45 -11.61 3.57
C GLY A 283 11.85 -13.04 3.18
N SER A 284 11.22 -14.06 3.78
CA SER A 284 11.50 -15.46 3.44
C SER A 284 11.09 -15.80 2.01
N MET A 285 9.93 -15.31 1.56
CA MET A 285 9.48 -15.52 0.18
C MET A 285 10.38 -14.79 -0.81
N MET A 286 10.69 -13.51 -0.57
CA MET A 286 11.56 -12.69 -1.43
C MET A 286 12.92 -13.35 -1.63
N PHE A 287 13.58 -13.76 -0.54
CA PHE A 287 14.86 -14.46 -0.60
C PHE A 287 14.74 -15.80 -1.35
N SER A 288 13.78 -16.64 -0.98
CA SER A 288 13.65 -17.99 -1.52
C SER A 288 13.32 -18.00 -3.01
N ILE A 289 12.40 -17.13 -3.45
CA ILE A 289 12.00 -17.01 -4.86
C ILE A 289 13.18 -16.50 -5.69
N THR A 290 13.91 -15.49 -5.20
CA THR A 290 15.09 -14.94 -5.90
C THR A 290 16.20 -15.99 -5.98
N PHE A 291 16.46 -16.73 -4.90
CA PHE A 291 17.48 -17.76 -4.86
C PHE A 291 17.17 -18.91 -5.82
N LEU A 292 15.96 -19.47 -5.72
CA LEU A 292 15.53 -20.57 -6.59
C LEU A 292 15.45 -20.12 -8.06
N GLY A 293 14.90 -18.93 -8.32
CA GLY A 293 14.81 -18.35 -9.67
C GLY A 293 16.18 -18.18 -10.33
N ASN A 294 17.17 -17.69 -9.58
CA ASN A 294 18.55 -17.60 -10.06
C ASN A 294 19.12 -18.99 -10.37
N HIS A 295 18.88 -19.96 -9.48
CA HIS A 295 19.43 -21.30 -9.65
C HIS A 295 18.84 -22.07 -10.85
N VAL A 296 17.53 -21.94 -11.11
CA VAL A 296 16.89 -22.57 -12.27
C VAL A 296 17.13 -21.80 -13.58
N GLY A 297 17.76 -20.62 -13.50
CA GLY A 297 18.07 -19.80 -14.68
C GLY A 297 16.84 -19.10 -15.28
N VAL A 298 15.97 -18.55 -14.41
CA VAL A 298 14.81 -17.75 -14.87
C VAL A 298 15.29 -16.55 -15.68
N MET A 299 14.66 -16.31 -16.82
CA MET A 299 14.90 -15.14 -17.68
C MET A 299 13.79 -14.11 -17.52
N PRO A 300 14.12 -12.81 -17.39
CA PRO A 300 13.10 -11.76 -17.37
C PRO A 300 12.41 -11.69 -18.74
N SER A 301 11.07 -11.67 -18.74
CA SER A 301 10.25 -11.63 -19.93
C SER A 301 8.95 -10.86 -19.68
N GLU A 302 8.40 -10.24 -20.72
CA GLU A 302 7.05 -9.67 -20.69
C GLU A 302 5.97 -10.72 -20.99
N GLU A 303 6.33 -11.84 -21.65
CA GLU A 303 5.39 -12.90 -22.02
C GLU A 303 5.18 -13.91 -20.90
N GLU A 304 6.22 -14.24 -20.13
CA GLU A 304 6.14 -15.21 -19.04
C GLU A 304 6.81 -14.70 -17.77
N THR A 305 6.02 -14.55 -16.70
CA THR A 305 6.52 -14.04 -15.40
C THR A 305 7.51 -15.02 -14.75
N LEU A 306 8.37 -14.47 -13.87
CA LEU A 306 9.33 -15.25 -13.07
C LEU A 306 8.63 -16.38 -12.30
N ILE A 307 7.49 -16.09 -11.66
CA ILE A 307 6.74 -17.09 -10.88
C ILE A 307 6.25 -18.22 -11.79
N SER A 308 5.81 -17.91 -13.01
CA SER A 308 5.39 -18.92 -13.98
C SER A 308 6.54 -19.84 -14.36
N GLN A 309 7.68 -19.28 -14.78
CA GLN A 309 8.88 -20.03 -15.16
C GLN A 309 9.38 -20.91 -13.99
N LEU A 310 9.48 -20.32 -12.79
CA LEU A 310 9.93 -21.05 -11.59
C LEU A 310 8.99 -22.21 -11.25
N THR A 311 7.67 -21.95 -11.23
CA THR A 311 6.67 -22.95 -10.85
C THR A 311 6.62 -24.11 -11.85
N ARG A 312 6.65 -23.83 -13.18
CA ARG A 312 6.64 -24.89 -14.18
C ARG A 312 7.90 -25.74 -14.16
N THR A 313 9.04 -25.16 -13.77
CA THR A 313 10.31 -25.89 -13.61
C THR A 313 10.29 -26.75 -12.34
N ILE A 314 9.75 -26.26 -11.23
CA ILE A 314 9.65 -27.00 -9.97
C ILE A 314 8.69 -28.21 -10.11
N PHE A 315 7.61 -28.09 -10.89
CA PHE A 315 6.58 -29.14 -11.03
C PHE A 315 6.64 -29.88 -12.38
N ASP A 316 7.72 -29.74 -13.15
CA ASP A 316 7.96 -30.40 -14.42
C ASP A 316 6.82 -30.18 -15.44
N GLY A 317 6.30 -28.94 -15.51
CA GLY A 317 5.30 -28.56 -16.51
C GLY A 317 4.14 -27.72 -15.97
N ARG A 318 3.14 -27.52 -16.85
CA ARG A 318 1.95 -26.67 -16.57
C ARG A 318 0.77 -27.51 -16.04
N GLY A 319 1.03 -28.36 -15.03
CA GLY A 319 0.01 -29.19 -14.39
C GLY A 319 -0.91 -28.44 -13.42
N LEU A 320 -1.68 -29.20 -12.62
CA LEU A 320 -2.67 -28.62 -11.68
C LEU A 320 -2.05 -27.68 -10.63
N LEU A 321 -0.88 -28.05 -10.07
CA LEU A 321 -0.18 -27.21 -9.08
C LEU A 321 0.32 -25.90 -9.70
N TYR A 322 0.79 -25.94 -10.94
CA TYR A 322 1.14 -24.75 -11.71
C TYR A 322 -0.08 -23.83 -11.86
N LEU A 323 -1.20 -24.35 -12.39
CA LEU A 323 -2.42 -23.55 -12.58
C LEU A 323 -2.96 -22.99 -11.26
N ALA A 324 -2.93 -23.77 -10.19
CA ALA A 324 -3.33 -23.33 -8.86
C ALA A 324 -2.45 -22.19 -8.37
N THR A 325 -1.11 -22.29 -8.53
CA THR A 325 -0.17 -21.24 -8.12
C THR A 325 -0.37 -19.96 -8.93
N ILE A 326 -0.47 -20.04 -10.26
CA ILE A 326 -0.71 -18.86 -11.09
C ILE A 326 -2.06 -18.22 -10.77
N THR A 327 -3.12 -19.01 -10.61
CA THR A 327 -4.44 -18.49 -10.24
C THR A 327 -4.39 -17.81 -8.88
N SER A 328 -3.78 -18.42 -7.86
CA SER A 328 -3.67 -17.82 -6.53
C SER A 328 -2.83 -16.54 -6.54
N THR A 329 -1.75 -16.49 -7.33
CA THR A 329 -0.90 -15.31 -7.51
C THR A 329 -1.66 -14.19 -8.24
N THR A 330 -2.42 -14.51 -9.27
CA THR A 330 -3.30 -13.54 -9.94
C THR A 330 -4.31 -12.95 -8.95
N VAL A 331 -4.99 -13.80 -8.20
CA VAL A 331 -6.02 -13.37 -7.26
C VAL A 331 -5.43 -12.51 -6.14
N ILE A 332 -4.30 -12.89 -5.54
CA ILE A 332 -3.68 -12.08 -4.47
C ILE A 332 -3.21 -10.71 -4.99
N LEU A 333 -2.67 -10.63 -6.20
CA LEU A 333 -2.26 -9.38 -6.83
C LEU A 333 -3.45 -8.46 -7.11
N VAL A 334 -4.55 -9.01 -7.63
CA VAL A 334 -5.79 -8.24 -7.79
C VAL A 334 -6.32 -7.77 -6.43
N MET A 335 -6.25 -8.62 -5.41
CA MET A 335 -6.69 -8.29 -4.06
C MET A 335 -5.75 -7.30 -3.34
N ALA A 336 -4.48 -7.23 -3.70
CA ALA A 336 -3.54 -6.25 -3.17
C ALA A 336 -4.02 -4.81 -3.39
N ALA A 337 -4.68 -4.54 -4.51
CA ALA A 337 -5.31 -3.25 -4.76
C ALA A 337 -6.32 -2.85 -3.67
N ASN A 338 -6.90 -3.80 -2.94
CA ASN A 338 -7.88 -3.51 -1.90
C ASN A 338 -7.33 -2.68 -0.73
N THR A 339 -6.04 -2.81 -0.40
CA THR A 339 -5.40 -2.00 0.64
C THR A 339 -5.45 -0.52 0.26
N ALA A 340 -5.11 -0.19 -0.98
CA ALA A 340 -5.21 1.17 -1.50
C ALA A 340 -6.66 1.66 -1.56
N PHE A 341 -7.63 0.81 -1.90
CA PHE A 341 -9.05 1.17 -1.86
C PHE A 341 -9.61 1.39 -0.44
N ALA A 342 -8.94 0.87 0.59
CA ALA A 342 -9.25 1.16 1.98
C ALA A 342 -8.58 2.46 2.46
N ASP A 343 -7.32 2.69 2.12
CA ASP A 343 -6.48 3.73 2.71
C ASP A 343 -6.55 5.06 1.94
N PHE A 344 -6.56 5.07 0.61
CA PHE A 344 -6.70 6.30 -0.21
C PHE A 344 -7.95 7.12 0.16
N PRO A 345 -9.16 6.54 0.26
CA PRO A 345 -10.34 7.31 0.63
C PRO A 345 -10.29 7.83 2.07
N ARG A 346 -9.65 7.07 2.98
CA ARG A 346 -9.47 7.46 4.38
C ARG A 346 -8.50 8.63 4.49
N LEU A 347 -7.33 8.53 3.86
CA LEU A 347 -6.33 9.61 3.85
C LEU A 347 -6.90 10.86 3.18
N SER A 348 -7.57 10.71 2.03
CA SER A 348 -8.26 11.81 1.34
C SER A 348 -9.28 12.51 2.24
N ALA A 349 -10.04 11.74 3.04
CA ALA A 349 -11.03 12.30 3.96
C ALA A 349 -10.36 13.05 5.12
N ILE A 350 -9.24 12.55 5.67
CA ILE A 350 -8.47 13.21 6.73
C ILE A 350 -7.86 14.52 6.19
N ALA A 351 -7.22 14.49 5.03
CA ALA A 351 -6.65 15.68 4.39
C ALA A 351 -7.74 16.72 4.02
N ALA A 352 -8.92 16.25 3.62
CA ALA A 352 -10.07 17.12 3.35
C ALA A 352 -10.66 17.73 4.64
N ALA A 353 -10.66 17.01 5.75
CA ALA A 353 -11.06 17.53 7.05
C ALA A 353 -10.09 18.62 7.55
N ASP A 354 -8.79 18.48 7.29
CA ASP A 354 -7.77 19.49 7.57
C ASP A 354 -7.76 20.63 6.51
N GLY A 355 -8.66 20.59 5.51
CA GLY A 355 -8.84 21.65 4.51
C GLY A 355 -7.86 21.61 3.33
N TYR A 356 -7.09 20.55 3.13
CA TYR A 356 -6.13 20.40 2.02
C TYR A 356 -6.75 19.79 0.75
N LEU A 357 -7.90 19.14 0.87
CA LEU A 357 -8.65 18.55 -0.23
C LEU A 357 -10.13 19.01 -0.19
N PRO A 358 -10.88 18.83 -1.29
CA PRO A 358 -12.29 19.20 -1.32
C PRO A 358 -13.09 18.50 -0.22
N ARG A 359 -13.88 19.26 0.56
CA ARG A 359 -14.70 18.75 1.68
C ARG A 359 -15.65 17.60 1.30
N GLN A 360 -16.00 17.49 0.02
CA GLN A 360 -16.83 16.41 -0.49
C GLN A 360 -16.24 15.01 -0.27
N LEU A 361 -14.92 14.89 -0.08
CA LEU A 361 -14.24 13.63 0.21
C LEU A 361 -14.44 13.17 1.67
N THR A 362 -14.88 14.05 2.58
CA THR A 362 -15.20 13.68 3.96
C THR A 362 -16.55 12.97 4.10
N TYR A 363 -17.42 13.04 3.09
CA TYR A 363 -18.76 12.49 3.18
C TYR A 363 -18.76 10.97 2.97
N ARG A 364 -19.37 10.25 3.92
CA ARG A 364 -19.60 8.82 3.80
C ARG A 364 -20.90 8.57 3.06
N GLY A 365 -20.88 7.62 2.14
CA GLY A 365 -22.07 7.14 1.43
C GLY A 365 -22.97 6.26 2.29
N SER A 366 -24.03 5.73 1.70
CA SER A 366 -25.06 4.91 2.36
C SER A 366 -24.52 3.62 3.04
N ARG A 367 -23.33 3.17 2.67
CA ARG A 367 -22.65 1.99 3.25
C ARG A 367 -21.54 2.39 4.25
N LEU A 368 -21.53 3.63 4.71
CA LEU A 368 -20.54 4.21 5.63
C LEU A 368 -19.10 4.22 5.08
N VAL A 369 -18.93 4.11 3.76
CA VAL A 369 -17.66 4.20 3.06
C VAL A 369 -17.50 5.55 2.33
N TYR A 370 -16.27 6.00 2.11
CA TYR A 370 -15.98 7.23 1.37
C TYR A 370 -16.09 7.01 -0.13
N SER A 371 -17.32 6.87 -0.62
CA SER A 371 -17.62 6.44 -2.01
C SER A 371 -16.98 7.30 -3.09
N ARG A 372 -16.82 8.61 -2.85
CA ARG A 372 -16.17 9.54 -3.80
C ARG A 372 -14.68 9.29 -3.93
N GLY A 373 -14.00 9.01 -2.80
CA GLY A 373 -12.59 8.64 -2.81
C GLY A 373 -12.36 7.31 -3.53
N ILE A 374 -13.20 6.30 -3.26
CA ILE A 374 -13.16 5.01 -3.94
C ILE A 374 -13.32 5.18 -5.47
N ALA A 375 -14.29 5.97 -5.91
CA ALA A 375 -14.52 6.21 -7.34
C ALA A 375 -13.35 6.99 -7.99
N ALA A 376 -12.83 8.01 -7.32
CA ALA A 376 -11.69 8.78 -7.80
C ALA A 376 -10.45 7.89 -8.00
N LEU A 377 -10.13 7.04 -7.02
CA LEU A 377 -9.03 6.08 -7.12
C LEU A 377 -9.21 5.14 -8.32
N ALA A 378 -10.40 4.55 -8.47
CA ALA A 378 -10.68 3.63 -9.57
C ALA A 378 -10.52 4.28 -10.95
N ILE A 379 -11.02 5.51 -11.11
CA ILE A 379 -10.92 6.27 -12.38
C ILE A 379 -9.45 6.56 -12.69
N ILE A 380 -8.70 7.11 -11.73
CA ILE A 380 -7.30 7.52 -11.97
C ILE A 380 -6.43 6.29 -12.22
N ALA A 381 -6.57 5.22 -11.43
CA ALA A 381 -5.83 3.98 -11.65
C ALA A 381 -6.15 3.32 -12.99
N SER A 382 -7.43 3.31 -13.40
CA SER A 382 -7.82 2.81 -14.73
C SER A 382 -7.21 3.63 -15.87
N LEU A 383 -7.15 4.95 -15.73
CA LEU A 383 -6.49 5.81 -16.71
C LEU A 383 -4.99 5.49 -16.82
N LEU A 384 -4.30 5.29 -15.71
CA LEU A 384 -2.88 4.89 -15.73
C LEU A 384 -2.70 3.52 -16.41
N ILE A 385 -3.53 2.53 -16.09
CA ILE A 385 -3.49 1.21 -16.73
C ILE A 385 -3.66 1.33 -18.25
N ILE A 386 -4.58 2.19 -18.73
CA ILE A 386 -4.81 2.41 -20.16
C ILE A 386 -3.60 3.11 -20.79
N ILE A 387 -3.08 4.18 -20.17
CA ILE A 387 -1.95 4.96 -20.71
C ILE A 387 -0.70 4.10 -20.81
N PHE A 388 -0.40 3.33 -19.78
CA PHE A 388 0.79 2.46 -19.72
C PHE A 388 0.56 1.04 -20.25
N GLN A 389 -0.62 0.79 -20.88
CA GLN A 389 -0.97 -0.49 -21.52
C GLN A 389 -0.83 -1.71 -20.58
N ALA A 390 -1.17 -1.54 -19.29
CA ALA A 390 -1.02 -2.56 -18.25
C ALA A 390 0.41 -3.17 -18.16
N SER A 391 1.44 -2.42 -18.57
CA SER A 391 2.84 -2.85 -18.45
C SER A 391 3.38 -2.54 -17.06
N VAL A 392 3.75 -3.59 -16.31
CA VAL A 392 4.32 -3.48 -14.97
C VAL A 392 5.65 -2.73 -15.01
N THR A 393 6.52 -3.08 -15.96
CA THR A 393 7.86 -2.50 -16.14
C THR A 393 7.80 -0.98 -16.39
N ARG A 394 6.76 -0.48 -17.06
CA ARG A 394 6.56 0.96 -17.29
C ARG A 394 5.95 1.69 -16.10
N LEU A 395 5.20 1.00 -15.24
CA LEU A 395 4.56 1.58 -14.05
C LEU A 395 5.51 1.65 -12.85
N ILE A 396 6.40 0.67 -12.67
CA ILE A 396 7.32 0.57 -11.53
C ILE A 396 8.22 1.80 -11.35
N PRO A 397 8.79 2.45 -12.38
CA PRO A 397 9.57 3.66 -12.20
C PRO A 397 8.83 4.81 -11.52
N LEU A 398 7.51 4.83 -11.59
CA LEU A 398 6.69 5.85 -10.95
C LEU A 398 6.42 5.55 -9.47
N TYR A 399 6.47 4.27 -9.08
CA TYR A 399 5.89 3.75 -7.86
C TYR A 399 6.69 4.10 -6.60
N ALA A 400 7.97 3.81 -6.53
CA ALA A 400 8.71 3.77 -5.26
C ALA A 400 9.08 5.15 -4.68
N ILE A 401 9.15 6.24 -5.46
CA ILE A 401 9.53 7.56 -4.95
C ILE A 401 8.57 8.04 -3.87
N GLY A 402 7.26 7.93 -4.12
CA GLY A 402 6.23 8.32 -3.16
C GLY A 402 6.34 7.55 -1.84
N VAL A 403 6.52 6.24 -1.95
CA VAL A 403 6.65 5.33 -0.80
C VAL A 403 7.86 5.71 0.07
N PHE A 404 9.06 5.81 -0.53
CA PHE A 404 10.27 6.14 0.24
C PHE A 404 10.27 7.55 0.79
N LEU A 405 9.63 8.51 0.12
CA LEU A 405 9.40 9.85 0.64
C LEU A 405 8.49 9.80 1.89
N SER A 406 7.40 9.02 1.83
CA SER A 406 6.50 8.77 2.95
C SER A 406 7.23 8.12 4.13
N PHE A 407 8.02 7.06 3.88
CA PHE A 407 8.82 6.40 4.90
C PHE A 407 9.82 7.35 5.55
N THR A 408 10.53 8.14 4.77
CA THR A 408 11.53 9.11 5.26
C THR A 408 10.88 10.16 6.17
N ILE A 409 9.74 10.70 5.75
CA ILE A 409 9.00 11.71 6.53
C ILE A 409 8.45 11.08 7.83
N SER A 410 7.85 9.88 7.75
CA SER A 410 7.32 9.17 8.90
C SER A 410 8.40 8.88 9.95
N GLN A 411 9.52 8.31 9.52
CA GLN A 411 10.63 7.96 10.40
C GLN A 411 11.33 9.20 10.97
N SER A 412 11.47 10.28 10.18
CA SER A 412 11.98 11.57 10.67
C SER A 412 11.04 12.18 11.73
N GLY A 413 9.74 12.09 11.50
CA GLY A 413 8.72 12.53 12.47
C GLY A 413 8.77 11.73 13.77
N MET A 414 8.93 10.40 13.67
CA MET A 414 9.07 9.53 14.83
C MET A 414 10.38 9.78 15.59
N ALA A 415 11.50 9.99 14.91
CA ALA A 415 12.76 10.36 15.56
C ALA A 415 12.60 11.65 16.36
N ARG A 416 11.95 12.68 15.77
CA ARG A 416 11.65 13.94 16.46
C ARG A 416 10.68 13.74 17.63
N ARG A 417 9.69 12.85 17.50
CA ARG A 417 8.77 12.50 18.60
C ARG A 417 9.51 11.93 19.81
N TRP A 418 10.41 10.96 19.59
CA TRP A 418 11.19 10.38 20.68
C TRP A 418 12.14 11.39 21.30
N TRP A 419 12.74 12.28 20.51
CA TRP A 419 13.54 13.39 21.05
C TRP A 419 12.72 14.33 21.94
N LYS A 420 11.48 14.67 21.54
CA LYS A 420 10.55 15.45 22.39
C LYS A 420 10.20 14.66 23.68
N SER A 421 9.93 13.36 23.57
CA SER A 421 9.62 12.48 24.70
C SER A 421 10.73 12.45 25.74
N GLY A 422 12.00 12.46 25.30
CA GLY A 422 13.15 12.51 26.19
C GLY A 422 13.35 13.83 26.95
N LYS A 423 12.65 14.91 26.54
CA LYS A 423 12.68 16.21 27.22
C LYS A 423 11.58 16.38 28.28
N LEU A 424 10.62 15.47 28.33
CA LEU A 424 9.53 15.51 29.30
C LEU A 424 10.00 14.99 30.65
N ALA A 425 9.50 15.62 31.73
CA ALA A 425 9.70 15.11 33.08
C ALA A 425 9.03 13.73 33.27
N PRO A 426 9.55 12.86 34.17
CA PRO A 426 8.93 11.57 34.44
C PRO A 426 7.45 11.74 34.86
N GLY A 427 6.54 11.07 34.12
CA GLY A 427 5.09 11.17 34.35
C GLY A 427 4.39 12.30 33.59
N GLU A 428 5.13 13.22 32.98
CA GLU A 428 4.56 14.29 32.17
C GLU A 428 3.96 13.75 30.85
N GLN A 429 2.81 14.30 30.44
CA GLN A 429 2.11 13.93 29.23
C GLN A 429 1.63 15.19 28.50
N ILE A 430 1.79 15.21 27.19
CA ILE A 430 1.28 16.26 26.31
C ILE A 430 0.27 15.65 25.36
N GLN A 431 -0.94 16.23 25.35
CA GLN A 431 -1.97 15.83 24.39
C GLN A 431 -1.65 16.46 23.03
N GLU A 432 -1.35 15.62 22.03
CA GLU A 432 -1.23 16.01 20.62
C GLU A 432 -2.54 15.69 19.87
N ARG A 433 -2.70 16.17 18.63
CA ARG A 433 -3.95 15.96 17.87
C ARG A 433 -4.24 14.48 17.60
N GLY A 434 -3.21 13.68 17.27
CA GLY A 434 -3.35 12.25 16.91
C GLY A 434 -3.01 11.28 18.03
N SER A 435 -2.34 11.72 19.09
CA SER A 435 -1.79 10.85 20.12
C SER A 435 -1.48 11.58 21.42
N VAL A 436 -1.03 10.82 22.44
CA VAL A 436 -0.49 11.36 23.69
C VAL A 436 1.01 11.15 23.71
N LEU A 437 1.77 12.23 23.81
CA LEU A 437 3.22 12.18 24.01
C LEU A 437 3.49 11.97 25.51
N LYS A 438 4.24 10.94 25.86
CA LYS A 438 4.63 10.60 27.24
C LYS A 438 6.14 10.57 27.37
N SER A 439 6.64 10.85 28.57
CA SER A 439 8.04 10.59 28.92
C SER A 439 8.34 9.08 28.79
N ASP A 440 9.42 8.73 28.11
CA ASP A 440 9.85 7.34 27.86
C ASP A 440 11.36 7.22 28.16
N SER A 441 11.73 6.31 29.05
CA SER A 441 13.14 6.09 29.42
C SER A 441 13.99 5.53 28.27
N GLY A 442 13.37 4.83 27.30
CA GLY A 442 14.02 4.26 26.13
C GLY A 442 14.07 5.19 24.91
N TRP A 443 13.74 6.49 25.07
CA TRP A 443 13.59 7.44 23.97
C TRP A 443 14.82 7.51 23.05
N MET A 444 16.03 7.43 23.60
CA MET A 444 17.28 7.55 22.84
C MET A 444 17.45 6.40 21.84
N HIS A 445 17.23 5.17 22.31
CA HIS A 445 17.29 3.99 21.43
C HIS A 445 16.22 4.03 20.33
N LYS A 446 15.00 4.41 20.68
CA LYS A 446 13.89 4.56 19.73
C LYS A 446 14.14 5.69 18.74
N MET A 447 14.69 6.82 19.19
CA MET A 447 15.11 7.91 18.33
C MET A 447 16.18 7.48 17.33
N PHE A 448 17.17 6.70 17.79
CA PHE A 448 18.24 6.21 16.93
C PHE A 448 17.72 5.27 15.83
N ILE A 449 16.85 4.31 16.18
CA ILE A 449 16.24 3.39 15.20
C ILE A 449 15.50 4.17 14.11
N ASN A 450 14.64 5.11 14.50
CA ASN A 450 13.88 5.89 13.53
C ASN A 450 14.77 6.88 12.74
N GLY A 451 15.75 7.51 13.39
CA GLY A 451 16.70 8.40 12.71
C GLY A 451 17.57 7.67 11.70
N PHE A 452 18.10 6.49 12.07
CA PHE A 452 18.84 5.64 11.16
C PHE A 452 17.97 5.18 9.98
N GLY A 453 16.75 4.72 10.26
CA GLY A 453 15.78 4.34 9.23
C GLY A 453 15.48 5.49 8.28
N ALA A 454 15.27 6.72 8.79
CA ALA A 454 15.04 7.91 7.96
C ALA A 454 16.21 8.20 7.01
N VAL A 455 17.46 8.06 7.48
CA VAL A 455 18.65 8.25 6.63
C VAL A 455 18.72 7.18 5.55
N ILE A 456 18.49 5.91 5.89
CA ILE A 456 18.52 4.81 4.92
C ILE A 456 17.41 4.97 3.86
N THR A 457 16.17 5.25 4.27
CA THR A 457 15.06 5.44 3.32
C THR A 457 15.25 6.68 2.45
N PHE A 458 15.83 7.75 2.98
CA PHE A 458 16.21 8.92 2.21
C PHE A 458 17.28 8.59 1.14
N ILE A 459 18.33 7.83 1.51
CA ILE A 459 19.36 7.38 0.57
C ILE A 459 18.72 6.52 -0.54
N VAL A 460 17.87 5.57 -0.18
CA VAL A 460 17.16 4.72 -1.16
C VAL A 460 16.26 5.55 -2.08
N MET A 461 15.56 6.54 -1.55
CA MET A 461 14.76 7.48 -2.34
C MET A 461 15.62 8.23 -3.37
N ILE A 462 16.78 8.73 -2.97
CA ILE A 462 17.72 9.42 -3.88
C ILE A 462 18.26 8.47 -4.94
N ILE A 463 18.67 7.26 -4.55
CA ILE A 463 19.10 6.21 -5.49
C ILE A 463 18.01 5.96 -6.53
N PHE A 464 16.76 5.77 -6.08
CA PHE A 464 15.63 5.54 -6.97
C PHE A 464 15.39 6.75 -7.89
N ALA A 465 15.36 7.96 -7.35
CA ALA A 465 15.14 9.18 -8.12
C ALA A 465 16.22 9.35 -9.22
N ILE A 466 17.51 9.09 -8.92
CA ILE A 466 18.59 9.21 -9.90
C ILE A 466 18.53 8.08 -10.93
N THR A 467 18.40 6.83 -10.48
CA THR A 467 18.54 5.66 -11.36
C THR A 467 17.33 5.42 -12.26
N LYS A 468 16.14 5.87 -11.83
CA LYS A 468 14.88 5.70 -12.55
C LYS A 468 14.34 6.99 -13.17
N PHE A 469 15.08 8.10 -13.06
CA PHE A 469 14.64 9.39 -13.57
C PHE A 469 14.27 9.33 -15.06
N ALA A 470 15.16 8.82 -15.89
CA ALA A 470 14.95 8.69 -17.33
C ALA A 470 13.89 7.62 -17.69
N ASP A 471 13.65 6.64 -16.80
CA ASP A 471 12.66 5.58 -17.00
C ASP A 471 11.21 6.06 -16.69
N GLY A 472 11.02 7.33 -16.27
CA GLY A 472 9.69 7.94 -16.00
C GLY A 472 9.49 8.45 -14.57
N ALA A 473 10.42 8.21 -13.64
CA ALA A 473 10.31 8.68 -12.25
C ALA A 473 10.19 10.22 -12.13
N TYR A 474 10.67 10.99 -13.14
CA TYR A 474 10.50 12.45 -13.21
C TYR A 474 9.02 12.88 -13.12
N ILE A 475 8.09 12.05 -13.61
CA ILE A 475 6.64 12.35 -13.55
C ILE A 475 6.22 12.53 -12.09
N VAL A 476 6.63 11.62 -11.20
CA VAL A 476 6.26 11.66 -9.78
C VAL A 476 7.03 12.76 -9.04
N VAL A 477 8.28 13.00 -9.42
CA VAL A 477 9.09 14.13 -8.89
C VAL A 477 8.43 15.47 -9.16
N ILE A 478 7.73 15.62 -10.30
CA ILE A 478 6.96 16.84 -10.64
C ILE A 478 5.56 16.80 -10.01
N LEU A 479 4.91 15.63 -10.02
CA LEU A 479 3.52 15.46 -9.56
C LEU A 479 3.38 15.78 -8.06
N ILE A 480 4.27 15.25 -7.21
CA ILE A 480 4.17 15.46 -5.75
C ILE A 480 4.23 16.95 -5.38
N PRO A 481 5.23 17.76 -5.82
CA PRO A 481 5.23 19.19 -5.57
C PRO A 481 4.00 19.91 -6.14
N SER A 482 3.53 19.50 -7.32
CA SER A 482 2.33 20.08 -7.94
C SER A 482 1.08 19.84 -7.08
N LEU A 483 0.92 18.63 -6.54
CA LEU A 483 -0.16 18.31 -5.60
C LEU A 483 -0.06 19.13 -4.32
N VAL A 484 1.14 19.32 -3.78
CA VAL A 484 1.37 20.15 -2.57
C VAL A 484 0.98 21.61 -2.81
N VAL A 485 1.29 22.15 -4.00
CA VAL A 485 0.84 23.51 -4.39
C VAL A 485 -0.69 23.57 -4.45
N ILE A 486 -1.33 22.58 -5.07
CA ILE A 486 -2.80 22.48 -5.14
C ILE A 486 -3.40 22.38 -3.73
N PHE A 487 -2.86 21.55 -2.85
CA PHE A 487 -3.32 21.41 -1.46
C PHE A 487 -3.20 22.74 -0.69
N SER A 488 -2.06 23.41 -0.84
CA SER A 488 -1.83 24.72 -0.22
C SER A 488 -2.82 25.78 -0.74
N TRP A 489 -3.12 25.75 -2.04
CA TRP A 489 -4.09 26.67 -2.64
C TRP A 489 -5.52 26.42 -2.14
N ILE A 490 -5.93 25.14 -2.06
CA ILE A 490 -7.24 24.75 -1.52
C ILE A 490 -7.32 25.16 -0.03
N HIS A 491 -6.28 24.93 0.75
CA HIS A 491 -6.23 25.27 2.17
C HIS A 491 -6.36 26.79 2.38
N LYS A 492 -5.62 27.58 1.59
CA LYS A 492 -5.72 29.03 1.61
C LYS A 492 -7.13 29.53 1.27
N HIS A 493 -7.76 28.91 0.25
CA HIS A 493 -9.15 29.24 -0.11
C HIS A 493 -10.12 29.01 1.06
N TYR A 494 -10.04 27.83 1.73
CA TYR A 494 -10.91 27.53 2.87
C TYR A 494 -10.61 28.40 4.08
N THR A 495 -9.36 28.78 4.33
CA THR A 495 -8.97 29.67 5.42
C THR A 495 -9.51 31.09 5.18
N ASN A 496 -9.37 31.61 3.97
CA ASN A 496 -9.93 32.92 3.60
C ASN A 496 -11.46 32.91 3.74
N LEU A 497 -12.13 31.88 3.22
CA LEU A 497 -13.58 31.75 3.33
C LEU A 497 -14.03 31.66 4.81
N ALA A 498 -13.29 30.95 5.66
CA ALA A 498 -13.58 30.88 7.10
C ALA A 498 -13.40 32.25 7.79
N HIS A 499 -12.40 33.01 7.39
CA HIS A 499 -12.18 34.38 7.89
C HIS A 499 -13.31 35.30 7.45
N ASP A 500 -13.69 35.26 6.17
CA ASP A 500 -14.77 36.12 5.62
C ASP A 500 -16.16 35.79 6.22
N LEU A 501 -16.35 34.55 6.68
CA LEU A 501 -17.59 34.11 7.36
C LEU A 501 -17.51 34.18 8.88
N SER A 502 -16.38 34.59 9.47
CA SER A 502 -16.25 34.73 10.93
C SER A 502 -17.04 35.96 11.41
N LEU A 503 -17.71 35.78 12.56
CA LEU A 503 -18.41 36.88 13.23
C LEU A 503 -17.49 37.65 14.20
N ASP A 504 -16.20 37.36 14.23
CA ASP A 504 -15.26 37.95 15.17
C ASP A 504 -15.07 39.46 14.95
N GLU A 505 -15.29 39.94 13.71
CA GLU A 505 -15.30 41.38 13.37
C GLU A 505 -16.72 42.00 13.41
N TYR A 506 -17.77 41.17 13.64
CA TYR A 506 -19.13 41.65 13.71
C TYR A 506 -19.45 42.19 15.08
N SER A 507 -19.30 43.51 15.27
CA SER A 507 -19.90 44.22 16.38
C SER A 507 -21.42 44.27 16.16
N PRO A 508 -22.25 43.57 16.97
CA PRO A 508 -23.69 43.67 16.84
C PRO A 508 -24.07 45.14 17.05
N SER A 509 -24.64 45.77 16.01
CA SER A 509 -25.17 47.11 16.16
C SER A 509 -26.17 47.12 17.33
N SER A 510 -25.94 47.94 18.35
CA SER A 510 -26.76 48.01 19.57
C SER A 510 -28.16 48.60 19.37
N ARG A 511 -28.75 48.43 18.18
CA ARG A 511 -30.15 48.80 17.92
C ARG A 511 -31.00 47.52 17.84
N ILE A 512 -31.38 47.04 19.02
CA ILE A 512 -32.62 46.27 19.16
C ILE A 512 -33.75 47.22 18.87
N VAL A 513 -34.25 47.25 17.65
CA VAL A 513 -35.51 47.92 17.34
C VAL A 513 -36.60 47.06 17.97
N SER A 514 -37.08 47.45 19.14
CA SER A 514 -38.29 46.94 19.76
C SER A 514 -39.44 47.22 18.80
N GLN A 515 -39.89 46.21 18.07
CA GLN A 515 -41.18 46.28 17.40
C GLN A 515 -42.28 46.18 18.47
N ARG A 516 -43.01 47.29 18.62
CA ARG A 516 -44.29 47.33 19.33
C ARG A 516 -45.40 46.76 18.44
#